data_0df3b7dc11a2969a8179b237915f6f93
#
_entry.id   0df3b7dc11a2969a8179b237915f6f93
#
_cell.length_a   1.000
_cell.length_b   1.000
_cell.length_c   1.000
_cell.angle_alpha   90.00
_cell.angle_beta   90.00
_cell.angle_gamma   90.00
#
_symmetry.space_group_name_H-M   'P 1'
#
loop_
_entity.id
_entity.type
_entity.pdbx_description
1 polymer ?
#
loop_
_entity_poly.entity_id
_entity_poly.type
_entity_poly.pdbx_seq_one_letter_code
_entity_poly.pdbx_strand_id
1 'polypeptide(L)'
;MLRLAVALFLAFTCSAQAQTNRQELKRADLTGTNMEIIISVVDVAPGNNLARHTHHGEEAVYVSEGATLALPDGKEIQFPTGAANINVRDVPHAGFKIAGDKTLKMLTVHIIDKGKPMIEPAQ
;
A
#
# COMPACT_ATOMS: atom_id res chain seq x y z
N MET A 1 -9.54 20.87 57.19
CA MET A 1 -8.73 19.90 56.46
C MET A 1 -9.16 19.91 55.01
N LEU A 2 -8.41 20.58 54.13
CA LEU A 2 -8.74 20.72 52.70
C LEU A 2 -8.05 19.59 51.93
N ARG A 3 -8.83 18.64 51.32
CA ARG A 3 -8.28 17.56 50.51
C ARG A 3 -8.17 18.04 49.06
N LEU A 4 -6.92 18.24 48.63
CA LEU A 4 -6.59 18.59 47.26
C LEU A 4 -6.67 17.30 46.40
N ALA A 5 -7.65 17.20 45.54
CA ALA A 5 -7.74 16.11 44.56
C ALA A 5 -6.94 16.52 43.32
N VAL A 6 -5.79 15.85 43.12
CA VAL A 6 -4.99 16.01 41.87
C VAL A 6 -5.61 15.13 40.80
N ALA A 7 -6.26 15.74 39.82
CA ALA A 7 -6.73 15.05 38.63
C ALA A 7 -5.57 14.86 37.67
N LEU A 8 -5.14 13.61 37.47
CA LEU A 8 -4.12 13.22 36.50
C LEU A 8 -4.78 13.14 35.12
N PHE A 9 -4.56 14.13 34.28
CA PHE A 9 -4.94 14.09 32.86
C PHE A 9 -3.97 13.19 32.09
N LEU A 10 -4.36 11.96 31.77
CA LEU A 10 -3.65 11.16 30.76
C LEU A 10 -3.95 11.76 29.37
N ALA A 11 -2.97 12.44 28.81
CA ALA A 11 -2.99 12.83 27.42
C ALA A 11 -2.79 11.56 26.55
N PHE A 12 -3.86 11.06 25.96
CA PHE A 12 -3.78 10.06 24.88
C PHE A 12 -3.21 10.76 23.65
N THR A 13 -1.92 10.58 23.38
CA THR A 13 -1.33 10.93 22.11
C THR A 13 -1.81 9.91 21.08
N CYS A 14 -2.84 10.26 20.33
CA CYS A 14 -3.26 9.50 19.14
C CYS A 14 -2.15 9.67 18.10
N SER A 15 -1.24 8.69 18.00
CA SER A 15 -0.29 8.60 16.89
C SER A 15 -1.10 8.33 15.63
N ALA A 16 -1.32 9.36 14.81
CA ALA A 16 -1.83 9.17 13.46
C ALA A 16 -0.82 8.30 12.70
N GLN A 17 -1.07 7.00 12.63
CA GLN A 17 -0.35 6.11 11.74
C GLN A 17 -0.71 6.53 10.34
N ALA A 18 0.25 7.14 9.64
CA ALA A 18 0.12 7.44 8.24
C ALA A 18 -0.02 6.10 7.50
N GLN A 19 -1.18 5.82 6.93
CA GLN A 19 -1.51 4.56 6.29
C GLN A 19 -1.24 4.62 4.79
N THR A 20 -0.92 3.45 4.19
CA THR A 20 -1.12 3.25 2.76
C THR A 20 -2.58 3.53 2.43
N ASN A 21 -2.82 4.51 1.58
CA ASN A 21 -4.16 4.86 1.14
C ASN A 21 -4.41 4.27 -0.24
N ARG A 22 -5.40 3.39 -0.35
CA ARG A 22 -5.86 2.83 -1.62
C ARG A 22 -7.30 3.30 -1.88
N GLN A 23 -7.50 3.90 -3.05
CA GLN A 23 -8.82 4.29 -3.52
C GLN A 23 -9.15 3.52 -4.80
N GLU A 24 -10.18 2.68 -4.76
CA GLU A 24 -10.73 2.06 -5.97
C GLU A 24 -11.44 3.12 -6.80
N LEU A 25 -11.05 3.22 -8.06
CA LEU A 25 -11.64 4.17 -9.01
C LEU A 25 -12.74 3.50 -9.84
N LYS A 26 -12.50 2.25 -10.27
CA LYS A 26 -13.42 1.51 -11.12
C LYS A 26 -13.22 0.01 -10.98
N ARG A 27 -14.31 -0.72 -11.12
CA ARG A 27 -14.34 -2.19 -11.16
C ARG A 27 -15.31 -2.65 -12.25
N ALA A 28 -14.94 -3.72 -12.95
CA ALA A 28 -15.80 -4.38 -13.93
C ALA A 28 -15.44 -5.85 -14.07
N ASP A 29 -16.39 -6.64 -14.55
CA ASP A 29 -16.11 -8.01 -14.95
C ASP A 29 -15.19 -8.05 -16.16
N LEU A 30 -14.22 -8.96 -16.15
CA LEU A 30 -13.42 -9.25 -17.35
C LEU A 30 -14.23 -10.20 -18.24
N THR A 31 -14.71 -9.70 -19.37
CA THR A 31 -15.61 -10.40 -20.28
C THR A 31 -15.11 -11.79 -20.66
N GLY A 32 -15.98 -12.79 -20.52
CA GLY A 32 -15.69 -14.17 -20.88
C GLY A 32 -14.87 -14.97 -19.88
N THR A 33 -14.65 -14.42 -18.68
CA THR A 33 -13.86 -15.07 -17.62
C THR A 33 -14.58 -15.04 -16.27
N ASN A 34 -14.03 -15.75 -15.26
CA ASN A 34 -14.42 -15.61 -13.86
C ASN A 34 -13.50 -14.64 -13.11
N MET A 35 -13.06 -13.59 -13.76
CA MET A 35 -12.16 -12.57 -13.23
C MET A 35 -12.80 -11.19 -13.27
N GLU A 36 -12.21 -10.26 -12.54
CA GLU A 36 -12.58 -8.86 -12.56
C GLU A 36 -11.34 -7.98 -12.74
N ILE A 37 -11.56 -6.81 -13.32
CA ILE A 37 -10.54 -5.77 -13.46
C ILE A 37 -10.85 -4.63 -12.49
N ILE A 38 -9.85 -4.19 -11.74
CA ILE A 38 -9.98 -3.16 -10.70
C ILE A 38 -8.89 -2.12 -10.90
N ILE A 39 -9.30 -0.88 -11.09
CA ILE A 39 -8.40 0.27 -11.20
C ILE A 39 -8.39 1.02 -9.87
N SER A 40 -7.21 1.25 -9.32
CA SER A 40 -7.03 1.99 -8.06
C SER A 40 -5.87 2.98 -8.15
N VAL A 41 -5.93 4.03 -7.34
CA VAL A 41 -4.77 4.83 -6.98
C VAL A 41 -4.30 4.44 -5.58
N VAL A 42 -2.98 4.43 -5.38
CA VAL A 42 -2.34 4.04 -4.13
C VAL A 42 -1.32 5.07 -3.74
N ASP A 43 -1.48 5.65 -2.55
CA ASP A 43 -0.54 6.58 -1.95
C ASP A 43 0.12 5.93 -0.73
N VAL A 44 1.46 5.91 -0.72
CA VAL A 44 2.24 5.43 0.42
C VAL A 44 3.10 6.57 0.93
N ALA A 45 2.72 7.14 2.07
CA ALA A 45 3.40 8.30 2.64
C ALA A 45 4.78 7.92 3.22
N PRO A 46 5.70 8.91 3.37
CA PRO A 46 6.99 8.71 4.02
C PRO A 46 6.86 8.00 5.37
N GLY A 47 7.76 7.05 5.63
CA GLY A 47 7.78 6.27 6.85
C GLY A 47 6.81 5.09 6.89
N ASN A 48 5.91 4.95 5.93
CA ASN A 48 4.97 3.83 5.85
C ASN A 48 5.55 2.64 5.10
N ASN A 49 5.03 1.46 5.44
CA ASN A 49 5.34 0.22 4.75
C ASN A 49 4.25 -0.11 3.73
N LEU A 50 4.66 -0.64 2.59
CA LEU A 50 3.81 -1.49 1.77
C LEU A 50 4.22 -2.94 2.09
N ALA A 51 3.38 -3.63 2.86
CA ALA A 51 3.68 -4.97 3.34
C ALA A 51 3.84 -5.98 2.19
N ARG A 52 4.69 -6.99 2.38
CA ARG A 52 4.85 -8.09 1.42
C ARG A 52 3.53 -8.86 1.27
N HIS A 53 3.12 -9.11 0.03
CA HIS A 53 1.83 -9.74 -0.27
C HIS A 53 1.82 -10.40 -1.65
N THR A 54 0.74 -11.12 -1.93
CA THR A 54 0.39 -11.69 -3.24
C THR A 54 -1.00 -11.24 -3.69
N HIS A 55 -1.33 -11.51 -4.95
CA HIS A 55 -2.67 -11.34 -5.50
C HIS A 55 -3.14 -12.63 -6.19
N HIS A 56 -4.45 -12.87 -6.19
CA HIS A 56 -5.10 -13.94 -6.97
C HIS A 56 -5.29 -13.55 -8.45
N GLY A 57 -4.25 -13.02 -9.05
CA GLY A 57 -4.18 -12.53 -10.43
C GLY A 57 -3.02 -11.58 -10.62
N GLU A 58 -2.95 -10.94 -11.75
CA GLU A 58 -1.90 -10.00 -12.12
C GLU A 58 -2.24 -8.58 -11.63
N GLU A 59 -1.19 -7.83 -11.27
CA GLU A 59 -1.27 -6.40 -11.00
C GLU A 59 -0.33 -5.64 -11.93
N ALA A 60 -0.86 -4.74 -12.74
CA ALA A 60 -0.06 -3.74 -13.43
C ALA A 60 0.07 -2.49 -12.55
N VAL A 61 1.29 -1.97 -12.44
CA VAL A 61 1.63 -0.78 -11.65
C VAL A 61 2.24 0.27 -12.56
N TYR A 62 1.80 1.51 -12.43
CA TYR A 62 2.44 2.69 -13.00
C TYR A 62 2.71 3.71 -11.89
N VAL A 63 3.96 4.17 -11.80
CA VAL A 63 4.39 5.16 -10.80
C VAL A 63 4.11 6.56 -11.32
N SER A 64 3.10 7.23 -10.76
CA SER A 64 2.76 8.63 -11.11
C SER A 64 3.64 9.66 -10.38
N GLU A 65 4.05 9.36 -9.14
CA GLU A 65 5.06 10.13 -8.39
C GLU A 65 6.00 9.15 -7.68
N GLY A 66 7.28 9.23 -8.03
CA GLY A 66 8.32 8.34 -7.50
C GLY A 66 8.76 8.67 -6.08
N ALA A 67 9.37 7.69 -5.42
CA ALA A 67 9.93 7.81 -4.08
C ALA A 67 11.18 6.94 -3.91
N THR A 68 11.87 7.11 -2.79
CA THR A 68 12.94 6.22 -2.33
C THR A 68 12.33 5.09 -1.51
N LEU A 69 12.67 3.85 -1.84
CA LEU A 69 12.23 2.66 -1.13
C LEU A 69 13.37 2.11 -0.28
N ALA A 70 13.11 1.86 1.00
CA ALA A 70 14.01 1.13 1.88
C ALA A 70 13.59 -0.35 1.92
N LEU A 71 14.47 -1.22 1.46
CA LEU A 71 14.27 -2.67 1.42
C LEU A 71 14.54 -3.32 2.79
N PRO A 72 14.08 -4.56 3.04
CA PRO A 72 14.29 -5.25 4.32
C PRO A 72 15.75 -5.39 4.73
N ASP A 73 16.68 -5.48 3.78
CA ASP A 73 18.13 -5.54 4.01
C ASP A 73 18.76 -4.17 4.32
N GLY A 74 17.95 -3.11 4.40
CA GLY A 74 18.40 -1.73 4.63
C GLY A 74 18.90 -1.00 3.40
N LYS A 75 18.93 -1.64 2.23
CA LYS A 75 19.30 -1.02 0.97
C LYS A 75 18.20 -0.07 0.49
N GLU A 76 18.60 1.10 0.04
CA GLU A 76 17.70 2.06 -0.58
C GLU A 76 17.78 2.01 -2.10
N ILE A 77 16.62 2.04 -2.76
CA ILE A 77 16.48 2.12 -4.22
C ILE A 77 15.54 3.23 -4.61
N GLN A 78 15.75 3.79 -5.80
CA GLN A 78 14.80 4.74 -6.37
C GLN A 78 13.71 3.98 -7.14
N PHE A 79 12.44 4.35 -6.88
CA PHE A 79 11.31 3.92 -7.71
C PHE A 79 10.81 5.17 -8.44
N PRO A 80 11.28 5.41 -9.68
CA PRO A 80 11.13 6.71 -10.32
C PRO A 80 9.72 6.91 -10.90
N THR A 81 9.31 8.18 -11.01
CA THR A 81 8.13 8.57 -11.78
C THR A 81 8.24 8.04 -13.21
N GLY A 82 7.15 7.45 -13.72
CA GLY A 82 7.09 6.81 -15.04
C GLY A 82 7.51 5.34 -15.06
N ALA A 83 8.01 4.80 -13.94
CA ALA A 83 8.27 3.37 -13.84
C ALA A 83 6.96 2.56 -13.97
N ALA A 84 7.06 1.40 -14.59
CA ALA A 84 5.96 0.45 -14.71
C ALA A 84 6.44 -0.96 -14.34
N ASN A 85 5.55 -1.76 -13.78
CA ASN A 85 5.82 -3.14 -13.40
C ASN A 85 4.57 -4.00 -13.55
N ILE A 86 4.77 -5.31 -13.70
CA ILE A 86 3.70 -6.32 -13.58
C ILE A 86 4.08 -7.28 -12.47
N ASN A 87 3.24 -7.35 -11.45
CA ASN A 87 3.33 -8.34 -10.39
C ASN A 87 2.49 -9.55 -10.82
N VAL A 88 3.15 -10.71 -10.90
CA VAL A 88 2.54 -11.95 -11.41
C VAL A 88 1.71 -12.60 -10.30
N ARG A 89 0.61 -13.26 -10.68
CA ARG A 89 -0.25 -14.07 -9.81
C ARG A 89 0.56 -14.92 -8.83
N ASP A 90 0.15 -14.89 -7.56
CA ASP A 90 0.67 -15.70 -6.45
C ASP A 90 2.19 -15.52 -6.16
N VAL A 91 2.86 -14.57 -6.81
CA VAL A 91 4.27 -14.26 -6.55
C VAL A 91 4.37 -13.14 -5.51
N PRO A 92 5.01 -13.40 -4.35
CA PRO A 92 5.17 -12.39 -3.30
C PRO A 92 5.99 -11.18 -3.79
N HIS A 93 5.50 -9.98 -3.52
CA HIS A 93 6.13 -8.72 -3.90
C HIS A 93 5.89 -7.63 -2.85
N ALA A 94 6.38 -6.42 -3.10
CA ALA A 94 6.45 -5.33 -2.12
C ALA A 94 7.35 -5.70 -0.91
N GLY A 95 6.99 -5.32 0.32
CA GLY A 95 7.81 -5.53 1.50
C GLY A 95 8.86 -4.44 1.65
N PHE A 96 8.52 -3.19 1.35
CA PHE A 96 9.41 -2.03 1.49
C PHE A 96 8.77 -0.92 2.34
N LYS A 97 9.61 -0.02 2.81
CA LYS A 97 9.22 1.22 3.51
C LYS A 97 9.55 2.41 2.62
N ILE A 98 8.73 3.47 2.68
CA ILE A 98 9.07 4.72 2.02
C ILE A 98 10.11 5.46 2.85
N ALA A 99 11.30 5.66 2.28
CA ALA A 99 12.36 6.49 2.82
C ALA A 99 12.26 7.93 2.27
N GLY A 100 12.96 8.86 2.91
CA GLY A 100 12.93 10.27 2.50
C GLY A 100 11.60 10.96 2.82
N ASP A 101 11.27 11.98 2.05
CA ASP A 101 10.17 12.91 2.32
C ASP A 101 9.05 12.90 1.26
N LYS A 102 9.18 12.06 0.20
CA LYS A 102 8.21 12.00 -0.89
C LYS A 102 7.23 10.84 -0.71
N THR A 103 5.96 11.10 -0.92
CA THR A 103 4.93 10.08 -1.04
C THR A 103 5.08 9.34 -2.37
N LEU A 104 5.11 8.00 -2.32
CA LEU A 104 4.97 7.17 -3.53
C LEU A 104 3.50 7.20 -3.96
N LYS A 105 3.24 7.56 -5.23
CA LYS A 105 1.91 7.47 -5.81
C LYS A 105 1.90 6.57 -7.03
N MET A 106 0.93 5.67 -7.08
CA MET A 106 0.81 4.66 -8.12
C MET A 106 -0.62 4.58 -8.64
N LEU A 107 -0.76 4.35 -9.94
CA LEU A 107 -1.97 3.78 -10.52
C LEU A 107 -1.76 2.27 -10.61
N THR A 108 -2.73 1.50 -10.13
CA THR A 108 -2.69 0.04 -10.19
C THR A 108 -3.91 -0.50 -10.93
N VAL A 109 -3.70 -1.56 -11.70
CA VAL A 109 -4.76 -2.32 -12.37
C VAL A 109 -4.60 -3.78 -11.98
N HIS A 110 -5.57 -4.29 -11.22
CA HIS A 110 -5.63 -5.70 -10.86
C HIS A 110 -6.58 -6.45 -11.81
N ILE A 111 -6.16 -7.60 -12.28
CA ILE A 111 -7.00 -8.59 -12.96
C ILE A 111 -6.95 -9.83 -12.09
N ILE A 112 -8.00 -10.05 -11.29
CA ILE A 112 -8.02 -11.05 -10.23
C ILE A 112 -9.29 -11.92 -10.28
N ASP A 113 -9.21 -13.09 -9.65
CA ASP A 113 -10.35 -13.98 -9.52
C ASP A 113 -11.48 -13.32 -8.72
N LYS A 114 -12.71 -13.38 -9.20
CA LYS A 114 -13.90 -12.87 -8.49
C LYS A 114 -14.07 -13.56 -7.15
N GLY A 115 -14.46 -12.78 -6.13
CA GLY A 115 -14.74 -13.30 -4.80
C GLY A 115 -13.49 -13.62 -3.99
N LYS A 116 -12.29 -13.37 -4.50
CA LYS A 116 -11.03 -13.48 -3.77
C LYS A 116 -10.62 -12.12 -3.20
N PRO A 117 -9.91 -12.10 -2.06
CA PRO A 117 -9.30 -10.87 -1.56
C PRO A 117 -8.36 -10.27 -2.61
N MET A 118 -8.31 -8.94 -2.69
CA MET A 118 -7.36 -8.25 -3.57
C MET A 118 -5.92 -8.51 -3.14
N ILE A 119 -5.67 -8.63 -1.84
CA ILE A 119 -4.35 -8.77 -1.22
C ILE A 119 -4.38 -9.94 -0.26
N GLU A 120 -3.41 -10.86 -0.38
CA GLU A 120 -3.10 -11.88 0.61
C GLU A 120 -1.75 -11.57 1.25
N PRO A 121 -1.65 -11.49 2.59
CA PRO A 121 -0.37 -11.32 3.26
C PRO A 121 0.61 -12.45 2.90
N ALA A 122 1.88 -12.10 2.67
CA ALA A 122 2.96 -13.05 2.41
C ALA A 122 4.11 -12.85 3.40
N GLN A 123 4.83 -13.94 3.72
CA GLN A 123 6.03 -13.90 4.57
C GLN A 123 7.28 -13.57 3.75
#